data_191cb8a3b3779f264075170aa27d8ed5
#
_entry.id   191cb8a3b3779f264075170aa27d8ed5
#
_cell.length_a   1.000
_cell.length_b   1.000
_cell.length_c   1.000
_cell.angle_alpha   90.00
_cell.angle_beta   90.00
_cell.angle_gamma   90.00
#
_symmetry.space_group_name_H-M   'P 1'
#
loop_
_entity.id
_entity.type
_entity.pdbx_description
1 polymer ?
#
loop_
_entity_poly.entity_id
_entity_poly.type
_entity_poly.pdbx_seq_one_letter_code
_entity_poly.pdbx_strand_id
1 'polypeptide(L)'
;MNRIENLYKEWMSLQPITSDVQNKIDQKFMLEFNYNSNHIEGNTLTYGQTELLLMFGKVDGDAKMHDLEEMKAHNVGLKMMQEEAQATDRPLTEYFIRELHRTLLREDYTVRKDLPDGNITTYTVHAGRYKTRPNSVITATGERFEYASPEETPALMSDLVEWYNNTVESGELSALELASLFHYRYIRIHPFEDGNGRIARLLVNFILLRAGYPMIIVRSNDKDKYLTALNNSDINVGFVPADGAHAELAQIQPFVEYMKRCLERALDVRIRAAQGESIEEEDDWKKQMSLFKAKLKHTPRYSDEFAKEALKSNYSGIIENLYENIDYSIFHLNLVTFSGMSVGGTNTSSTFAQERILEAIDKCDDIRNQSWELSQVIYFAATYYDFIKYSIKCEFKEFEYILQIVIYNTQEILCKVQNPYGQTLSRQQMSKIVNTIGKYIMKEFQDFLDDLE
;
A
#
# COMPACT_ATOMS: atom_id res chain seq x y z
N MET A 1 -34.79 -19.81 2.90
CA MET A 1 -33.83 -19.21 1.98
C MET A 1 -32.56 -18.91 2.75
N ASN A 2 -31.41 -19.41 2.32
CA ASN A 2 -30.16 -19.26 3.04
C ASN A 2 -29.71 -17.78 2.97
N ARG A 3 -29.17 -17.21 4.06
CA ARG A 3 -28.70 -15.80 4.12
C ARG A 3 -27.66 -15.49 3.02
N ILE A 4 -26.74 -16.41 2.73
CA ILE A 4 -25.76 -16.25 1.65
C ILE A 4 -26.46 -16.11 0.29
N GLU A 5 -27.46 -16.91 -0.01
CA GLU A 5 -28.19 -16.81 -1.27
C GLU A 5 -28.87 -15.45 -1.45
N ASN A 6 -29.41 -14.89 -0.37
CA ASN A 6 -30.02 -13.56 -0.40
C ASN A 6 -28.98 -12.47 -0.65
N LEU A 7 -27.87 -12.50 0.09
CA LEU A 7 -26.76 -11.55 -0.10
C LEU A 7 -26.14 -11.68 -1.50
N TYR A 8 -25.99 -12.91 -2.01
CA TYR A 8 -25.46 -13.11 -3.35
C TYR A 8 -26.41 -12.59 -4.43
N LYS A 9 -27.72 -12.82 -4.30
CA LYS A 9 -28.73 -12.24 -5.21
C LYS A 9 -28.72 -10.72 -5.17
N GLU A 10 -28.65 -10.13 -3.97
CA GLU A 10 -28.54 -8.68 -3.81
C GLU A 10 -27.26 -8.17 -4.50
N TRP A 11 -26.10 -8.77 -4.25
CA TRP A 11 -24.85 -8.44 -4.91
C TRP A 11 -24.97 -8.51 -6.44
N MET A 12 -25.57 -9.57 -6.97
CA MET A 12 -25.75 -9.74 -8.42
C MET A 12 -26.72 -8.71 -9.02
N SER A 13 -27.72 -8.25 -8.26
CA SER A 13 -28.64 -7.21 -8.71
C SER A 13 -28.01 -5.81 -8.84
N LEU A 14 -26.87 -5.60 -8.17
CA LEU A 14 -26.11 -4.36 -8.21
C LEU A 14 -25.07 -4.32 -9.35
N GLN A 15 -24.93 -5.40 -10.12
CA GLN A 15 -23.99 -5.47 -11.24
C GLN A 15 -24.57 -4.85 -12.53
N PRO A 16 -23.73 -4.24 -13.41
CA PRO A 16 -22.30 -4.00 -13.21
C PRO A 16 -22.03 -2.80 -12.29
N ILE A 17 -21.03 -2.90 -11.45
CA ILE A 17 -20.50 -1.77 -10.65
C ILE A 17 -19.50 -0.96 -11.46
N THR A 18 -19.23 0.27 -11.03
CA THR A 18 -18.21 1.12 -11.68
C THR A 18 -16.80 0.60 -11.45
N SER A 19 -15.88 0.91 -12.35
CA SER A 19 -14.46 0.54 -12.22
C SER A 19 -13.84 1.08 -10.93
N ASP A 20 -14.22 2.25 -10.49
CA ASP A 20 -13.69 2.86 -9.26
C ASP A 20 -14.13 2.07 -8.01
N VAL A 21 -15.39 1.64 -7.96
CA VAL A 21 -15.91 0.79 -6.88
C VAL A 21 -15.24 -0.58 -6.91
N GLN A 22 -15.09 -1.18 -8.10
CA GLN A 22 -14.39 -2.45 -8.26
C GLN A 22 -12.94 -2.36 -7.76
N ASN A 23 -12.19 -1.36 -8.20
CA ASN A 23 -10.80 -1.14 -7.79
C ASN A 23 -10.67 -0.96 -6.27
N LYS A 24 -11.59 -0.21 -5.65
CA LYS A 24 -11.62 -0.01 -4.19
C LYS A 24 -11.83 -1.33 -3.43
N ILE A 25 -12.75 -2.16 -3.90
CA ILE A 25 -13.01 -3.49 -3.34
C ILE A 25 -11.77 -4.38 -3.49
N ASP A 26 -11.23 -4.47 -4.71
CA ASP A 26 -10.11 -5.36 -5.03
C ASP A 26 -8.86 -4.97 -4.24
N GLN A 27 -8.58 -3.67 -4.11
CA GLN A 27 -7.47 -3.17 -3.28
C GLN A 27 -7.65 -3.56 -1.81
N LYS A 28 -8.85 -3.35 -1.23
CA LYS A 28 -9.13 -3.72 0.15
C LYS A 28 -8.93 -5.22 0.37
N PHE A 29 -9.53 -6.05 -0.47
CA PHE A 29 -9.45 -7.51 -0.31
C PHE A 29 -8.03 -8.03 -0.56
N MET A 30 -7.30 -7.50 -1.52
CA MET A 30 -5.90 -7.85 -1.77
C MET A 30 -5.02 -7.54 -0.55
N LEU A 31 -5.13 -6.34 0.00
CA LEU A 31 -4.35 -5.93 1.18
C LEU A 31 -4.71 -6.75 2.42
N GLU A 32 -6.02 -6.90 2.70
CA GLU A 32 -6.47 -7.65 3.87
C GLU A 32 -6.13 -9.14 3.77
N PHE A 33 -6.26 -9.75 2.61
CA PHE A 33 -5.93 -11.17 2.42
C PHE A 33 -4.44 -11.41 2.65
N ASN A 34 -3.57 -10.62 2.00
CA ASN A 34 -2.14 -10.73 2.16
C ASN A 34 -1.72 -10.52 3.63
N TYR A 35 -2.20 -9.45 4.26
CA TYR A 35 -1.90 -9.16 5.65
C TYR A 35 -2.33 -10.30 6.58
N ASN A 36 -3.63 -10.65 6.56
CA ASN A 36 -4.17 -11.61 7.52
C ASN A 36 -3.62 -13.01 7.32
N SER A 37 -3.52 -13.48 6.06
CA SER A 37 -3.03 -14.83 5.77
C SER A 37 -1.58 -15.05 6.21
N ASN A 38 -0.71 -14.05 6.04
CA ASN A 38 0.67 -14.13 6.52
C ASN A 38 0.76 -13.92 8.04
N HIS A 39 -0.05 -13.02 8.60
CA HIS A 39 -0.02 -12.73 10.04
C HIS A 39 -0.51 -13.94 10.89
N ILE A 40 -1.43 -14.74 10.39
CA ILE A 40 -1.83 -16.01 11.02
C ILE A 40 -0.62 -16.95 11.17
N GLU A 41 0.29 -16.96 10.21
CA GLU A 41 1.50 -17.82 10.20
C GLU A 41 2.70 -17.16 10.92
N GLY A 42 2.54 -15.98 11.50
CA GLY A 42 3.54 -15.33 12.33
C GLY A 42 4.34 -14.21 11.66
N ASN A 43 4.01 -13.81 10.44
CA ASN A 43 4.59 -12.63 9.81
C ASN A 43 4.31 -11.39 10.67
N THR A 44 5.33 -10.56 10.89
CA THR A 44 5.28 -9.46 11.85
C THR A 44 5.00 -8.09 11.23
N LEU A 45 4.84 -8.01 9.92
CA LEU A 45 4.52 -6.74 9.26
C LEU A 45 3.18 -6.18 9.76
N THR A 46 3.16 -4.91 10.06
CA THR A 46 1.90 -4.21 10.34
C THR A 46 1.08 -4.06 9.05
N TYR A 47 -0.21 -3.78 9.20
CA TYR A 47 -1.06 -3.50 8.05
C TYR A 47 -0.54 -2.32 7.20
N GLY A 48 -0.06 -1.26 7.86
CA GLY A 48 0.54 -0.11 7.18
C GLY A 48 1.81 -0.45 6.40
N GLN A 49 2.68 -1.30 6.97
CA GLN A 49 3.87 -1.78 6.25
C GLN A 49 3.49 -2.65 5.06
N THR A 50 2.47 -3.50 5.21
CA THR A 50 1.94 -4.32 4.11
C THR A 50 1.41 -3.44 2.96
N GLU A 51 0.64 -2.40 3.28
CA GLU A 51 0.13 -1.47 2.27
C GLU A 51 1.26 -0.70 1.58
N LEU A 52 2.21 -0.13 2.33
CA LEU A 52 3.36 0.57 1.77
C LEU A 52 4.18 -0.34 0.83
N LEU A 53 4.39 -1.59 1.25
CA LEU A 53 5.13 -2.56 0.47
C LEU A 53 4.40 -2.94 -0.83
N LEU A 54 3.14 -3.33 -0.74
CA LEU A 54 2.40 -3.89 -1.87
C LEU A 54 1.89 -2.83 -2.85
N MET A 55 1.56 -1.61 -2.37
CA MET A 55 1.05 -0.53 -3.21
C MET A 55 2.15 0.36 -3.77
N PHE A 56 3.21 0.60 -3.01
CA PHE A 56 4.23 1.58 -3.37
C PHE A 56 5.64 1.01 -3.49
N GLY A 57 5.85 -0.28 -3.20
CA GLY A 57 7.16 -0.92 -3.20
C GLY A 57 8.12 -0.38 -2.13
N LYS A 58 7.59 0.33 -1.12
CA LYS A 58 8.37 0.98 -0.07
C LYS A 58 8.36 0.14 1.20
N VAL A 59 9.47 0.20 1.92
CA VAL A 59 9.65 -0.46 3.22
C VAL A 59 9.79 0.62 4.29
N ASP A 60 9.09 0.45 5.40
CA ASP A 60 9.17 1.35 6.55
C ASP A 60 9.65 0.63 7.81
N GLY A 61 10.59 1.26 8.51
CA GLY A 61 11.05 0.85 9.82
C GLY A 61 11.85 -0.47 9.84
N ASP A 62 11.85 -1.12 11.01
CA ASP A 62 12.66 -2.32 11.28
C ASP A 62 11.97 -3.61 10.81
N ALA A 63 11.40 -3.60 9.61
CA ALA A 63 10.79 -4.80 9.04
C ALA A 63 11.84 -5.86 8.73
N LYS A 64 11.59 -7.11 9.15
CA LYS A 64 12.48 -8.21 8.84
C LYS A 64 12.44 -8.51 7.34
N MET A 65 13.59 -8.70 6.72
CA MET A 65 13.68 -9.00 5.28
C MET A 65 12.85 -10.23 4.90
N HIS A 66 12.90 -11.29 5.73
CA HIS A 66 12.09 -12.50 5.53
C HIS A 66 10.59 -12.18 5.45
N ASP A 67 10.05 -11.38 6.38
CA ASP A 67 8.63 -11.03 6.40
C ASP A 67 8.20 -10.23 5.16
N LEU A 68 9.10 -9.36 4.66
CA LEU A 68 8.88 -8.61 3.43
C LEU A 68 8.83 -9.50 2.20
N GLU A 69 9.76 -10.48 2.13
CA GLU A 69 9.85 -11.43 1.03
C GLU A 69 8.65 -12.38 1.00
N GLU A 70 8.24 -12.90 2.16
CA GLU A 70 7.02 -13.69 2.29
C GLU A 70 5.77 -12.92 1.83
N MET A 71 5.62 -11.66 2.25
CA MET A 71 4.48 -10.83 1.87
C MET A 71 4.43 -10.61 0.36
N LYS A 72 5.56 -10.31 -0.28
CA LYS A 72 5.64 -10.16 -1.74
C LYS A 72 5.33 -11.47 -2.46
N ALA A 73 5.91 -12.58 -2.01
CA ALA A 73 5.68 -13.89 -2.59
C ALA A 73 4.21 -14.32 -2.48
N HIS A 74 3.59 -14.07 -1.32
CA HIS A 74 2.18 -14.35 -1.11
C HIS A 74 1.28 -13.52 -2.05
N ASN A 75 1.60 -12.26 -2.28
CA ASN A 75 0.86 -11.42 -3.24
C ASN A 75 1.01 -11.90 -4.69
N VAL A 76 2.17 -12.43 -5.07
CA VAL A 76 2.36 -13.10 -6.38
C VAL A 76 1.50 -14.35 -6.47
N GLY A 77 1.50 -15.19 -5.42
CA GLY A 77 0.64 -16.38 -5.33
C GLY A 77 -0.85 -16.05 -5.39
N LEU A 78 -1.29 -14.94 -4.75
CA LEU A 78 -2.65 -14.46 -4.83
C LEU A 78 -3.06 -14.12 -6.27
N LYS A 79 -2.23 -13.37 -6.99
CA LYS A 79 -2.48 -13.03 -8.41
C LYS A 79 -2.53 -14.26 -9.30
N MET A 80 -1.57 -15.16 -9.14
CA MET A 80 -1.52 -16.44 -9.87
C MET A 80 -2.79 -17.26 -9.62
N MET A 81 -3.27 -17.33 -8.38
CA MET A 81 -4.51 -18.01 -8.02
C MET A 81 -5.73 -17.34 -8.67
N GLN A 82 -5.79 -16.01 -8.66
CA GLN A 82 -6.89 -15.26 -9.30
C GLN A 82 -6.94 -15.47 -10.81
N GLU A 83 -5.79 -15.48 -11.48
CA GLU A 83 -5.69 -15.76 -12.92
C GLU A 83 -6.15 -17.18 -13.25
N GLU A 84 -5.72 -18.19 -12.49
CA GLU A 84 -6.12 -19.58 -12.70
C GLU A 84 -7.60 -19.81 -12.39
N ALA A 85 -8.17 -19.09 -11.41
CA ALA A 85 -9.59 -19.16 -11.11
C ALA A 85 -10.49 -18.67 -12.27
N GLN A 86 -9.99 -17.74 -13.09
CA GLN A 86 -10.71 -17.26 -14.27
C GLN A 86 -10.69 -18.26 -15.45
N ALA A 87 -9.71 -19.16 -15.50
CA ALA A 87 -9.59 -20.19 -16.52
C ALA A 87 -10.49 -21.40 -16.19
N THR A 88 -11.82 -21.21 -16.27
CA THR A 88 -12.82 -22.19 -15.83
C THR A 88 -12.87 -23.48 -16.67
N ASP A 89 -12.26 -23.48 -17.84
CA ASP A 89 -12.10 -24.61 -18.76
C ASP A 89 -11.02 -25.63 -18.35
N ARG A 90 -10.16 -25.26 -17.37
CA ARG A 90 -9.08 -26.13 -16.91
C ARG A 90 -9.42 -26.78 -15.57
N PRO A 91 -9.15 -28.08 -15.38
CA PRO A 91 -9.30 -28.72 -14.09
C PRO A 91 -8.24 -28.23 -13.10
N LEU A 92 -8.51 -28.32 -11.81
CA LEU A 92 -7.49 -28.17 -10.78
C LEU A 92 -6.47 -29.32 -10.92
N THR A 93 -5.18 -29.00 -10.78
CA THR A 93 -4.12 -30.00 -10.86
C THR A 93 -3.18 -29.90 -9.64
N GLU A 94 -2.57 -31.03 -9.27
CA GLU A 94 -1.50 -31.05 -8.27
C GLU A 94 -0.32 -30.18 -8.69
N TYR A 95 -0.05 -30.09 -9.99
CA TYR A 95 1.00 -29.21 -10.52
C TYR A 95 0.74 -27.76 -10.13
N PHE A 96 -0.47 -27.26 -10.30
CA PHE A 96 -0.82 -25.89 -9.93
C PHE A 96 -0.66 -25.65 -8.43
N ILE A 97 -1.10 -26.59 -7.58
CA ILE A 97 -0.94 -26.49 -6.11
C ILE A 97 0.54 -26.41 -5.74
N ARG A 98 1.39 -27.22 -6.37
CA ARG A 98 2.85 -27.20 -6.13
C ARG A 98 3.52 -25.94 -6.66
N GLU A 99 3.05 -25.38 -7.78
CA GLU A 99 3.56 -24.10 -8.29
C GLU A 99 3.16 -22.92 -7.39
N LEU A 100 1.93 -22.90 -6.83
CA LEU A 100 1.56 -21.95 -5.79
C LEU A 100 2.50 -22.04 -4.59
N HIS A 101 2.78 -23.26 -4.11
CA HIS A 101 3.69 -23.47 -2.99
C HIS A 101 5.12 -23.03 -3.33
N ARG A 102 5.63 -23.34 -4.52
CA ARG A 102 6.93 -22.85 -4.99
C ARG A 102 6.99 -21.34 -5.02
N THR A 103 5.93 -20.69 -5.49
CA THR A 103 5.82 -19.24 -5.53
C THR A 103 5.85 -18.62 -4.13
N LEU A 104 5.18 -19.24 -3.16
CA LEU A 104 5.16 -18.75 -1.78
C LEU A 104 6.52 -18.84 -1.09
N LEU A 105 7.22 -19.96 -1.26
CA LEU A 105 8.50 -20.20 -0.60
C LEU A 105 9.70 -19.65 -1.39
N ARG A 106 9.55 -19.48 -2.71
CA ARG A 106 10.56 -19.00 -3.67
C ARG A 106 11.73 -19.96 -3.89
N GLU A 107 12.34 -20.46 -2.81
CA GLU A 107 13.49 -21.34 -2.83
C GLU A 107 13.46 -22.35 -1.70
N ASP A 108 14.27 -23.40 -1.82
CA ASP A 108 14.49 -24.35 -0.75
C ASP A 108 15.27 -23.67 0.38
N TYR A 109 14.91 -23.94 1.64
CA TYR A 109 15.63 -23.39 2.78
C TYR A 109 15.80 -24.41 3.90
N THR A 110 16.84 -24.20 4.72
CA THR A 110 17.17 -25.08 5.83
C THR A 110 16.60 -24.55 7.14
N VAL A 111 15.85 -25.39 7.83
CA VAL A 111 15.35 -25.14 9.19
C VAL A 111 16.27 -25.79 10.18
N ARG A 112 16.67 -25.04 11.21
CA ARG A 112 17.35 -25.53 12.40
C ARG A 112 16.35 -25.58 13.54
N LYS A 113 16.22 -26.75 14.17
CA LYS A 113 15.29 -26.96 15.30
C LYS A 113 16.03 -27.56 16.47
N ASP A 114 15.87 -26.93 17.63
CA ASP A 114 16.34 -27.50 18.89
C ASP A 114 15.36 -28.57 19.35
N LEU A 115 15.90 -29.75 19.70
CA LEU A 115 15.12 -30.86 20.21
C LEU A 115 15.03 -30.79 21.74
N PRO A 116 14.00 -31.40 22.37
CA PRO A 116 13.83 -31.41 23.82
C PRO A 116 14.99 -32.05 24.60
N ASP A 117 15.78 -32.90 23.94
CA ASP A 117 16.97 -33.55 24.48
C ASP A 117 18.25 -32.71 24.38
N GLY A 118 18.12 -31.44 23.90
CA GLY A 118 19.24 -30.51 23.72
C GLY A 118 20.02 -30.72 22.42
N ASN A 119 19.68 -31.71 21.61
CA ASN A 119 20.26 -31.90 20.29
C ASN A 119 19.66 -30.90 19.28
N ILE A 120 20.42 -30.60 18.22
CA ILE A 120 20.00 -29.75 17.12
C ILE A 120 19.78 -30.67 15.91
N THR A 121 18.60 -30.53 15.30
CA THR A 121 18.33 -31.14 14.00
C THR A 121 18.20 -30.05 12.93
N THR A 122 18.67 -30.40 11.73
CA THR A 122 18.51 -29.55 10.55
C THR A 122 17.79 -30.32 9.46
N TYR A 123 16.91 -29.67 8.74
CA TYR A 123 16.24 -30.24 7.57
C TYR A 123 15.95 -29.17 6.53
N THR A 124 15.83 -29.61 5.29
CA THR A 124 15.51 -28.72 4.17
C THR A 124 14.01 -28.77 3.88
N VAL A 125 13.39 -27.59 3.77
CA VAL A 125 12.05 -27.40 3.26
C VAL A 125 12.16 -27.18 1.75
N HIS A 126 11.47 -28.00 0.97
CA HIS A 126 11.56 -27.97 -0.47
C HIS A 126 10.40 -27.23 -1.11
N ALA A 127 10.68 -26.16 -1.85
CA ALA A 127 9.68 -25.38 -2.56
C ALA A 127 9.04 -26.18 -3.71
N GLY A 128 7.71 -26.30 -3.67
CA GLY A 128 6.94 -27.02 -4.69
C GLY A 128 7.04 -28.55 -4.66
N ARG A 129 7.54 -29.11 -3.58
CA ARG A 129 7.62 -30.56 -3.39
C ARG A 129 6.88 -31.00 -2.14
N TYR A 130 6.22 -32.15 -2.23
CA TYR A 130 5.58 -32.73 -1.05
C TYR A 130 6.62 -33.10 -0.01
N LYS A 131 6.18 -33.14 1.24
CA LYS A 131 7.02 -33.42 2.39
C LYS A 131 7.72 -34.76 2.29
N THR A 132 8.93 -34.80 2.78
CA THR A 132 9.77 -35.99 2.86
C THR A 132 9.89 -36.52 4.29
N ARG A 133 9.33 -35.78 5.27
CA ARG A 133 9.37 -36.07 6.69
C ARG A 133 7.96 -35.90 7.30
N PRO A 134 7.63 -36.70 8.33
CA PRO A 134 6.39 -36.47 9.09
C PRO A 134 6.37 -35.07 9.69
N ASN A 135 5.27 -34.37 9.51
CA ASN A 135 5.00 -33.10 10.18
C ASN A 135 3.87 -33.31 11.19
N SER A 136 4.20 -33.31 12.46
CA SER A 136 3.22 -33.38 13.55
C SER A 136 3.29 -32.07 14.36
N VAL A 137 2.19 -31.67 14.95
CA VAL A 137 2.12 -30.56 15.88
C VAL A 137 1.75 -31.08 17.27
N ILE A 138 2.29 -30.43 18.30
CA ILE A 138 1.85 -30.65 19.66
C ILE A 138 0.69 -29.70 19.92
N THR A 139 -0.46 -30.23 20.29
CA THR A 139 -1.65 -29.44 20.62
C THR A 139 -1.44 -28.64 21.90
N ALA A 140 -2.31 -27.69 22.18
CA ALA A 140 -2.31 -26.93 23.43
C ALA A 140 -2.47 -27.82 24.69
N THR A 141 -3.05 -29.02 24.53
CA THR A 141 -3.19 -30.03 25.58
C THR A 141 -1.97 -30.93 25.75
N GLY A 142 -0.94 -30.74 24.90
CA GLY A 142 0.29 -31.53 24.90
C GLY A 142 0.18 -32.86 24.14
N GLU A 143 -0.92 -33.13 23.48
CA GLU A 143 -1.11 -34.30 22.65
C GLU A 143 -0.47 -34.08 21.27
N ARG A 144 0.03 -35.19 20.68
CA ARG A 144 0.61 -35.13 19.34
C ARG A 144 -0.50 -35.31 18.29
N PHE A 145 -0.70 -34.30 17.46
CA PHE A 145 -1.57 -34.39 16.29
C PHE A 145 -0.74 -34.78 15.07
N GLU A 146 -1.12 -35.85 14.41
CA GLU A 146 -0.42 -36.39 13.26
C GLU A 146 -1.18 -36.08 11.96
N TYR A 147 -0.44 -35.66 10.94
CA TYR A 147 -0.91 -35.53 9.58
C TYR A 147 -0.54 -36.78 8.77
N ALA A 148 -1.04 -36.88 7.54
CA ALA A 148 -0.67 -37.98 6.64
C ALA A 148 0.85 -38.15 6.55
N SER A 149 1.32 -39.39 6.43
CA SER A 149 2.74 -39.68 6.27
C SER A 149 3.27 -39.17 4.92
N PRO A 150 4.61 -38.98 4.76
CA PRO A 150 5.18 -38.64 3.47
C PRO A 150 4.85 -39.65 2.38
N GLU A 151 4.75 -40.92 2.71
CA GLU A 151 4.46 -42.03 1.80
C GLU A 151 3.02 -41.99 1.31
N GLU A 152 2.05 -41.63 2.17
CA GLU A 152 0.63 -41.52 1.85
C GLU A 152 0.28 -40.21 1.11
N THR A 153 1.05 -39.16 1.35
CA THR A 153 0.77 -37.81 0.86
C THR A 153 0.50 -37.72 -0.66
N PRO A 154 1.30 -38.35 -1.54
CA PRO A 154 1.05 -38.27 -2.99
C PRO A 154 -0.29 -38.87 -3.41
N ALA A 155 -0.63 -40.03 -2.86
CA ALA A 155 -1.91 -40.70 -3.17
C ALA A 155 -3.11 -39.87 -2.67
N LEU A 156 -3.06 -39.40 -1.43
CA LEU A 156 -4.13 -38.59 -0.83
C LEU A 156 -4.32 -37.23 -1.54
N MET A 157 -3.25 -36.62 -2.06
CA MET A 157 -3.35 -35.41 -2.85
C MET A 157 -3.95 -35.66 -4.24
N SER A 158 -3.61 -36.78 -4.86
CA SER A 158 -4.24 -37.21 -6.12
C SER A 158 -5.74 -37.44 -5.93
N ASP A 159 -6.11 -38.19 -4.90
CA ASP A 159 -7.51 -38.45 -4.54
C ASP A 159 -8.29 -37.16 -4.25
N LEU A 160 -7.68 -36.21 -3.53
CA LEU A 160 -8.30 -34.91 -3.21
C LEU A 160 -8.57 -34.08 -4.46
N VAL A 161 -7.62 -34.04 -5.40
CA VAL A 161 -7.76 -33.27 -6.64
C VAL A 161 -8.76 -33.92 -7.57
N GLU A 162 -8.75 -35.24 -7.69
CA GLU A 162 -9.75 -35.99 -8.48
C GLU A 162 -11.16 -35.81 -7.89
N TRP A 163 -11.31 -35.98 -6.57
CA TRP A 163 -12.57 -35.75 -5.89
C TRP A 163 -13.11 -34.33 -6.13
N TYR A 164 -12.24 -33.31 -6.04
CA TYR A 164 -12.64 -31.94 -6.29
C TYR A 164 -13.18 -31.74 -7.71
N ASN A 165 -12.46 -32.19 -8.73
CA ASN A 165 -12.87 -32.04 -10.11
C ASN A 165 -14.19 -32.76 -10.39
N ASN A 166 -14.35 -33.99 -9.91
CA ASN A 166 -15.58 -34.76 -10.04
C ASN A 166 -16.77 -34.09 -9.33
N THR A 167 -16.54 -33.51 -8.14
CA THR A 167 -17.59 -32.81 -7.39
C THR A 167 -18.01 -31.50 -8.04
N VAL A 168 -17.09 -30.78 -8.69
CA VAL A 168 -17.42 -29.60 -9.51
C VAL A 168 -18.32 -29.99 -10.68
N GLU A 169 -18.04 -31.11 -11.35
CA GLU A 169 -18.84 -31.59 -12.50
C GLU A 169 -20.23 -32.08 -12.05
N SER A 170 -20.35 -32.74 -10.91
CA SER A 170 -21.62 -33.25 -10.40
C SER A 170 -22.52 -32.13 -9.85
N GLY A 171 -21.95 -31.04 -9.33
CA GLY A 171 -22.67 -29.93 -8.73
C GLY A 171 -23.42 -30.30 -7.43
N GLU A 172 -23.00 -31.36 -6.74
CA GLU A 172 -23.68 -31.87 -5.51
C GLU A 172 -23.51 -30.95 -4.30
N LEU A 173 -22.39 -30.19 -4.26
CA LEU A 173 -22.06 -29.27 -3.17
C LEU A 173 -22.16 -27.82 -3.63
N SER A 174 -22.62 -26.96 -2.74
CA SER A 174 -22.47 -25.50 -2.96
C SER A 174 -20.98 -25.11 -2.95
N ALA A 175 -20.64 -23.99 -3.60
CA ALA A 175 -19.28 -23.50 -3.66
C ALA A 175 -18.63 -23.34 -2.27
N LEU A 176 -19.41 -22.89 -1.28
CA LEU A 176 -18.92 -22.73 0.10
C LEU A 176 -18.63 -24.08 0.76
N GLU A 177 -19.54 -25.04 0.60
CA GLU A 177 -19.37 -26.40 1.14
C GLU A 177 -18.17 -27.10 0.51
N LEU A 178 -18.05 -27.00 -0.82
CA LEU A 178 -16.90 -27.54 -1.57
C LEU A 178 -15.59 -26.91 -1.11
N ALA A 179 -15.53 -25.58 -1.02
CA ALA A 179 -14.33 -24.86 -0.57
C ALA A 179 -13.94 -25.21 0.88
N SER A 180 -14.94 -25.33 1.75
CA SER A 180 -14.73 -25.69 3.16
C SER A 180 -14.23 -27.13 3.31
N LEU A 181 -14.83 -28.06 2.58
CA LEU A 181 -14.46 -29.46 2.65
C LEU A 181 -13.09 -29.72 2.01
N PHE A 182 -12.80 -29.04 0.88
CA PHE A 182 -11.48 -29.08 0.25
C PHE A 182 -10.40 -28.57 1.21
N HIS A 183 -10.63 -27.40 1.84
CA HIS A 183 -9.70 -26.82 2.82
C HIS A 183 -9.43 -27.80 3.97
N TYR A 184 -10.48 -28.35 4.55
CA TYR A 184 -10.36 -29.26 5.68
C TYR A 184 -9.56 -30.51 5.31
N ARG A 185 -9.93 -31.20 4.23
CA ARG A 185 -9.20 -32.38 3.74
C ARG A 185 -7.74 -32.07 3.43
N TYR A 186 -7.47 -30.95 2.76
CA TYR A 186 -6.12 -30.49 2.44
C TYR A 186 -5.26 -30.26 3.72
N ILE A 187 -5.83 -29.59 4.73
CA ILE A 187 -5.10 -29.37 6.01
C ILE A 187 -4.86 -30.68 6.73
N ARG A 188 -5.75 -31.66 6.64
CA ARG A 188 -5.55 -33.00 7.26
C ARG A 188 -4.47 -33.82 6.54
N ILE A 189 -4.31 -33.66 5.23
CA ILE A 189 -3.19 -34.22 4.48
C ILE A 189 -1.88 -33.51 4.84
N HIS A 190 -1.90 -32.19 4.90
CA HIS A 190 -0.75 -31.33 5.23
C HIS A 190 0.45 -31.62 4.33
N PRO A 191 0.32 -31.46 3.00
CA PRO A 191 1.22 -32.08 2.04
C PRO A 191 2.65 -31.52 2.00
N PHE A 192 2.90 -30.36 2.54
CA PHE A 192 4.21 -29.70 2.51
C PHE A 192 4.83 -29.61 3.89
N GLU A 193 6.16 -29.38 3.97
CA GLU A 193 6.86 -29.16 5.24
C GLU A 193 6.49 -27.81 5.87
N ASP A 194 6.16 -26.79 5.06
CA ASP A 194 5.71 -25.45 5.49
C ASP A 194 4.69 -24.89 4.50
N GLY A 195 4.03 -23.77 4.84
CA GLY A 195 3.15 -23.01 3.95
C GLY A 195 1.75 -23.61 3.72
N ASN A 196 1.40 -24.72 4.33
CA ASN A 196 0.11 -25.41 4.10
C ASN A 196 -1.10 -24.53 4.42
N GLY A 197 -1.08 -23.75 5.50
CA GLY A 197 -2.17 -22.85 5.85
C GLY A 197 -2.40 -21.75 4.81
N ARG A 198 -1.32 -21.15 4.31
CA ARG A 198 -1.38 -20.12 3.25
C ARG A 198 -1.94 -20.69 1.95
N ILE A 199 -1.48 -21.87 1.53
CA ILE A 199 -1.99 -22.57 0.34
C ILE A 199 -3.47 -22.92 0.52
N ALA A 200 -3.88 -23.48 1.66
CA ALA A 200 -5.27 -23.82 1.92
C ALA A 200 -6.20 -22.61 1.75
N ARG A 201 -5.81 -21.44 2.30
CA ARG A 201 -6.60 -20.20 2.18
C ARG A 201 -6.60 -19.64 0.74
N LEU A 202 -5.54 -19.82 -0.03
CA LEU A 202 -5.54 -19.51 -1.47
C LEU A 202 -6.49 -20.42 -2.24
N LEU A 203 -6.45 -21.74 -1.99
CA LEU A 203 -7.30 -22.71 -2.68
C LEU A 203 -8.78 -22.54 -2.35
N VAL A 204 -9.15 -22.16 -1.12
CA VAL A 204 -10.52 -21.73 -0.81
C VAL A 204 -10.97 -20.61 -1.72
N ASN A 205 -10.15 -19.58 -1.88
CA ASN A 205 -10.49 -18.43 -2.71
C ASN A 205 -10.47 -18.77 -4.21
N PHE A 206 -9.62 -19.70 -4.64
CA PHE A 206 -9.68 -20.27 -5.98
C PHE A 206 -11.05 -20.90 -6.26
N ILE A 207 -11.55 -21.74 -5.36
CA ILE A 207 -12.84 -22.44 -5.52
C ILE A 207 -13.99 -21.44 -5.53
N LEU A 208 -14.01 -20.47 -4.59
CA LEU A 208 -15.07 -19.48 -4.51
C LEU A 208 -15.11 -18.56 -5.73
N LEU A 209 -13.96 -18.04 -6.16
CA LEU A 209 -13.87 -17.16 -7.33
C LEU A 209 -14.31 -17.89 -8.60
N ARG A 210 -13.91 -19.14 -8.77
CA ARG A 210 -14.28 -19.98 -9.92
C ARG A 210 -15.79 -20.21 -10.00
N ALA A 211 -16.45 -20.27 -8.86
CA ALA A 211 -17.91 -20.40 -8.73
C ALA A 211 -18.65 -19.04 -8.78
N GLY A 212 -17.95 -17.93 -9.05
CA GLY A 212 -18.53 -16.59 -9.14
C GLY A 212 -18.77 -15.89 -7.78
N TYR A 213 -18.30 -16.48 -6.69
CA TYR A 213 -18.37 -15.87 -5.36
C TYR A 213 -17.16 -14.95 -5.09
N PRO A 214 -17.30 -13.96 -4.19
CA PRO A 214 -16.16 -13.15 -3.80
C PRO A 214 -15.13 -13.93 -3.00
N MET A 215 -13.89 -13.41 -2.99
CA MET A 215 -12.86 -13.85 -2.05
C MET A 215 -13.31 -13.64 -0.61
N ILE A 216 -12.91 -14.56 0.26
CA ILE A 216 -13.08 -14.45 1.70
C ILE A 216 -11.72 -14.24 2.39
N ILE A 217 -11.77 -13.71 3.61
CA ILE A 217 -10.59 -13.45 4.43
C ILE A 217 -10.80 -14.06 5.80
N VAL A 218 -9.94 -15.00 6.17
CA VAL A 218 -9.76 -15.44 7.55
C VAL A 218 -8.94 -14.36 8.25
N ARG A 219 -9.53 -13.65 9.20
CA ARG A 219 -8.85 -12.54 9.89
C ARG A 219 -7.89 -13.06 10.95
N SER A 220 -6.75 -12.41 11.09
CA SER A 220 -5.74 -12.77 12.09
C SER A 220 -6.22 -12.56 13.53
N ASN A 221 -7.09 -11.59 13.78
CA ASN A 221 -7.75 -11.39 15.07
C ASN A 221 -8.82 -12.45 15.39
N ASP A 222 -9.27 -13.21 14.39
CA ASP A 222 -10.19 -14.35 14.53
C ASP A 222 -9.46 -15.70 14.49
N LYS A 223 -8.11 -15.71 14.55
CA LYS A 223 -7.29 -16.95 14.49
C LYS A 223 -7.78 -18.02 15.47
N ASP A 224 -8.08 -17.63 16.69
CA ASP A 224 -8.54 -18.58 17.71
C ASP A 224 -9.89 -19.21 17.35
N LYS A 225 -10.83 -18.44 16.79
CA LYS A 225 -12.11 -18.96 16.32
C LYS A 225 -11.95 -19.89 15.12
N TYR A 226 -11.06 -19.54 14.20
CA TYR A 226 -10.73 -20.36 13.05
C TYR A 226 -10.13 -21.71 13.46
N LEU A 227 -9.15 -21.70 14.37
CA LEU A 227 -8.55 -22.94 14.90
C LEU A 227 -9.53 -23.75 15.74
N THR A 228 -10.38 -23.09 16.54
CA THR A 228 -11.44 -23.76 17.30
C THR A 228 -12.44 -24.46 16.38
N ALA A 229 -12.81 -23.85 15.26
CA ALA A 229 -13.72 -24.45 14.30
C ALA A 229 -13.10 -25.69 13.63
N LEU A 230 -11.80 -25.67 13.32
CA LEU A 230 -11.07 -26.84 12.84
C LEU A 230 -10.98 -27.94 13.90
N ASN A 231 -10.58 -27.61 15.12
CA ASN A 231 -10.46 -28.57 16.22
C ASN A 231 -11.82 -29.24 16.56
N ASN A 232 -12.92 -28.49 16.55
CA ASN A 232 -14.27 -29.05 16.75
C ASN A 232 -14.66 -30.00 15.62
N SER A 233 -14.21 -29.72 14.39
CA SER A 233 -14.38 -30.66 13.27
C SER A 233 -13.52 -31.91 13.42
N ASP A 234 -12.26 -31.75 13.90
CA ASP A 234 -11.37 -32.89 14.17
C ASP A 234 -11.97 -33.87 15.21
N ILE A 235 -12.66 -33.35 16.22
CA ILE A 235 -13.36 -34.18 17.21
C ILE A 235 -14.45 -35.07 16.54
N ASN A 236 -15.16 -34.52 15.56
CA ASN A 236 -16.21 -35.24 14.86
C ASN A 236 -15.66 -36.23 13.82
N VAL A 237 -14.56 -35.90 13.16
CA VAL A 237 -13.93 -36.71 12.11
C VAL A 237 -13.07 -37.82 12.71
N GLY A 238 -12.41 -37.53 13.84
CA GLY A 238 -11.37 -38.38 14.43
C GLY A 238 -9.97 -37.91 14.07
N PHE A 239 -8.99 -38.45 14.78
CA PHE A 239 -7.58 -37.98 14.69
C PHE A 239 -6.72 -38.78 13.71
N VAL A 240 -7.27 -39.83 13.09
CA VAL A 240 -6.55 -40.59 12.07
C VAL A 240 -6.38 -39.71 10.81
N PRO A 241 -5.15 -39.57 10.27
CA PRO A 241 -4.90 -38.71 9.12
C PRO A 241 -5.75 -39.06 7.88
N ALA A 242 -5.87 -40.36 7.57
CA ALA A 242 -6.67 -40.82 6.43
C ALA A 242 -8.16 -40.49 6.55
N ASP A 243 -8.73 -40.59 7.76
CA ASP A 243 -10.14 -40.21 8.00
C ASP A 243 -10.34 -38.72 7.71
N GLY A 244 -9.38 -37.88 8.12
CA GLY A 244 -9.40 -36.45 7.83
C GLY A 244 -9.29 -36.11 6.36
N ALA A 245 -8.48 -36.85 5.60
CA ALA A 245 -8.33 -36.68 4.16
C ALA A 245 -9.61 -37.04 3.38
N HIS A 246 -10.47 -37.90 3.96
CA HIS A 246 -11.74 -38.33 3.39
C HIS A 246 -12.96 -37.85 4.18
N ALA A 247 -12.80 -36.82 5.04
CA ALA A 247 -13.89 -36.29 5.86
C ALA A 247 -15.14 -35.96 5.04
N GLU A 248 -16.31 -36.15 5.63
CA GLU A 248 -17.58 -35.82 5.04
C GLU A 248 -18.07 -34.44 5.50
N LEU A 249 -18.90 -33.81 4.68
CA LEU A 249 -19.45 -32.48 4.96
C LEU A 249 -20.18 -32.40 6.32
N ALA A 250 -20.92 -33.44 6.69
CA ALA A 250 -21.68 -33.49 7.95
C ALA A 250 -20.75 -33.42 9.18
N GLN A 251 -19.53 -33.94 9.09
CA GLN A 251 -18.57 -33.98 10.17
C GLN A 251 -17.90 -32.63 10.43
N ILE A 252 -17.76 -31.78 9.38
CA ILE A 252 -17.05 -30.50 9.45
C ILE A 252 -17.98 -29.28 9.58
N GLN A 253 -19.21 -29.45 10.03
CA GLN A 253 -20.17 -28.37 10.16
C GLN A 253 -19.66 -27.17 11.00
N PRO A 254 -18.90 -27.34 12.10
CA PRO A 254 -18.31 -26.22 12.83
C PRO A 254 -17.41 -25.35 11.94
N PHE A 255 -16.63 -25.96 11.05
CA PHE A 255 -15.77 -25.25 10.12
C PHE A 255 -16.55 -24.60 8.97
N VAL A 256 -17.56 -25.28 8.42
CA VAL A 256 -18.46 -24.71 7.40
C VAL A 256 -19.15 -23.44 7.90
N GLU A 257 -19.67 -23.45 9.13
CA GLU A 257 -20.32 -22.28 9.75
C GLU A 257 -19.34 -21.11 9.99
N TYR A 258 -18.07 -21.39 10.26
CA TYR A 258 -17.04 -20.36 10.32
C TYR A 258 -16.80 -19.73 8.93
N MET A 259 -16.63 -20.55 7.90
CA MET A 259 -16.40 -20.12 6.52
C MET A 259 -17.59 -19.34 5.96
N LYS A 260 -18.79 -19.74 6.34
CA LYS A 260 -20.05 -19.05 6.01
C LYS A 260 -20.04 -17.61 6.51
N ARG A 261 -19.65 -17.37 7.76
CA ARG A 261 -19.51 -16.00 8.30
C ARG A 261 -18.49 -15.17 7.52
N CYS A 262 -17.37 -15.78 7.11
CA CYS A 262 -16.40 -15.09 6.26
C CYS A 262 -17.00 -14.69 4.91
N LEU A 263 -17.80 -15.54 4.28
CA LEU A 263 -18.46 -15.25 3.00
C LEU A 263 -19.58 -14.20 3.15
N GLU A 264 -20.38 -14.28 4.21
CA GLU A 264 -21.41 -13.27 4.52
C GLU A 264 -20.77 -11.88 4.66
N ARG A 265 -19.64 -11.78 5.39
CA ARG A 265 -18.88 -10.53 5.50
C ARG A 265 -18.39 -10.04 4.13
N ALA A 266 -17.83 -10.92 3.31
CA ALA A 266 -17.29 -10.55 2.01
C ALA A 266 -18.39 -10.00 1.07
N LEU A 267 -19.56 -10.59 1.09
CA LEU A 267 -20.72 -10.13 0.33
C LEU A 267 -21.24 -8.79 0.87
N ASP A 268 -21.38 -8.64 2.19
CA ASP A 268 -21.82 -7.40 2.84
C ASP A 268 -20.91 -6.20 2.48
N VAL A 269 -19.60 -6.37 2.57
CA VAL A 269 -18.64 -5.31 2.20
C VAL A 269 -18.81 -4.90 0.73
N ARG A 270 -19.02 -5.87 -0.18
CA ARG A 270 -19.21 -5.60 -1.61
C ARG A 270 -20.54 -4.91 -1.89
N ILE A 271 -21.61 -5.31 -1.23
CA ILE A 271 -22.94 -4.69 -1.36
C ILE A 271 -22.87 -3.24 -0.90
N ARG A 272 -22.31 -2.97 0.29
CA ARG A 272 -22.13 -1.61 0.80
C ARG A 272 -21.30 -0.74 -0.15
N ALA A 273 -20.21 -1.29 -0.69
CA ALA A 273 -19.40 -0.57 -1.68
C ALA A 273 -20.21 -0.20 -2.93
N ALA A 274 -21.00 -1.14 -3.47
CA ALA A 274 -21.84 -0.93 -4.65
C ALA A 274 -22.96 0.10 -4.41
N GLN A 275 -23.45 0.20 -3.18
CA GLN A 275 -24.45 1.18 -2.73
C GLN A 275 -23.83 2.55 -2.40
N GLY A 276 -22.51 2.70 -2.53
CA GLY A 276 -21.80 3.95 -2.23
C GLY A 276 -21.57 4.19 -0.73
N GLU A 277 -21.80 3.18 0.10
CA GLU A 277 -21.58 3.25 1.53
C GLU A 277 -20.10 3.05 1.91
N SER A 278 -19.74 3.40 3.14
CA SER A 278 -18.40 3.14 3.65
C SER A 278 -18.17 1.64 3.81
N ILE A 279 -17.04 1.16 3.27
CA ILE A 279 -16.56 -0.21 3.48
C ILE A 279 -15.59 -0.33 4.66
N GLU A 280 -15.44 0.73 5.44
CA GLU A 280 -14.69 0.69 6.68
C GLU A 280 -15.41 -0.15 7.72
N GLU A 281 -14.63 -0.90 8.48
CA GLU A 281 -15.10 -1.76 9.56
C GLU A 281 -14.55 -1.26 10.91
N GLU A 282 -15.13 -1.72 12.02
CA GLU A 282 -14.80 -1.22 13.37
C GLU A 282 -13.29 -1.17 13.69
N ASP A 283 -12.50 -2.09 13.15
CA ASP A 283 -11.05 -2.13 13.39
C ASP A 283 -10.21 -1.38 12.33
N ASP A 284 -10.81 -0.86 11.27
CA ASP A 284 -10.08 -0.21 10.18
C ASP A 284 -9.43 1.12 10.62
N TRP A 285 -10.02 1.82 11.61
CA TRP A 285 -9.41 3.03 12.17
C TRP A 285 -8.04 2.75 12.82
N LYS A 286 -7.83 1.56 13.42
CA LYS A 286 -6.53 1.15 13.97
C LYS A 286 -5.51 0.94 12.86
N LYS A 287 -5.94 0.36 11.74
CA LYS A 287 -5.12 0.20 10.53
C LYS A 287 -4.75 1.56 9.95
N GLN A 288 -5.72 2.47 9.81
CA GLN A 288 -5.50 3.85 9.36
C GLN A 288 -4.56 4.61 10.29
N MET A 289 -4.70 4.47 11.62
CA MET A 289 -3.80 5.08 12.60
C MET A 289 -2.36 4.55 12.45
N SER A 290 -2.19 3.27 12.19
CA SER A 290 -0.87 2.68 11.93
C SER A 290 -0.24 3.26 10.65
N LEU A 291 -1.02 3.37 9.57
CA LEU A 291 -0.61 4.03 8.33
C LEU A 291 -0.23 5.50 8.54
N PHE A 292 -1.05 6.22 9.29
CA PHE A 292 -0.80 7.62 9.58
C PHE A 292 0.49 7.81 10.40
N LYS A 293 0.72 6.95 11.40
CA LYS A 293 1.97 6.93 12.16
C LYS A 293 3.19 6.63 11.27
N ALA A 294 3.06 5.67 10.36
CA ALA A 294 4.12 5.33 9.42
C ALA A 294 4.42 6.52 8.49
N LYS A 295 3.40 7.13 7.91
CA LYS A 295 3.56 8.33 7.06
C LYS A 295 4.21 9.49 7.82
N LEU A 296 3.77 9.77 9.05
CA LEU A 296 4.35 10.84 9.89
C LEU A 296 5.83 10.59 10.20
N LYS A 297 6.23 9.34 10.43
CA LYS A 297 7.61 8.97 10.73
C LYS A 297 8.57 9.24 9.55
N HIS A 298 8.06 9.16 8.31
CA HIS A 298 8.84 9.37 7.08
C HIS A 298 8.63 10.73 6.43
N THR A 299 7.73 11.55 6.95
CA THR A 299 7.57 12.92 6.48
C THR A 299 8.69 13.76 7.10
N PRO A 300 9.61 14.32 6.30
CA PRO A 300 10.65 15.19 6.82
C PRO A 300 10.02 16.33 7.64
N ARG A 301 10.50 16.50 8.86
CA ARG A 301 10.12 17.63 9.71
C ARG A 301 11.06 18.81 9.44
N TYR A 302 10.65 19.98 9.93
CA TYR A 302 11.55 21.14 9.90
C TYR A 302 12.92 20.78 10.49
N SER A 303 13.96 21.09 9.73
CA SER A 303 15.33 21.22 10.19
C SER A 303 15.97 22.40 9.46
N ASP A 304 16.95 23.04 10.05
CA ASP A 304 17.65 24.16 9.41
C ASP A 304 18.34 23.72 8.10
N GLU A 305 18.78 22.47 8.01
CA GLU A 305 19.36 21.90 6.81
C GLU A 305 18.34 21.82 5.65
N PHE A 306 17.15 21.26 5.91
CA PHE A 306 16.08 21.21 4.90
C PHE A 306 15.58 22.60 4.52
N ALA A 307 15.50 23.52 5.49
CA ALA A 307 15.10 24.90 5.22
C ALA A 307 16.14 25.62 4.36
N LYS A 308 17.43 25.48 4.64
CA LYS A 308 18.53 26.04 3.82
C LYS A 308 18.49 25.48 2.41
N GLU A 309 18.34 24.16 2.25
CA GLU A 309 18.23 23.51 0.95
C GLU A 309 17.03 24.04 0.14
N ALA A 310 15.85 24.13 0.77
CA ALA A 310 14.65 24.67 0.12
C ALA A 310 14.84 26.13 -0.33
N LEU A 311 15.42 26.98 0.54
CA LEU A 311 15.71 28.38 0.19
C LEU A 311 16.69 28.47 -0.98
N LYS A 312 17.83 27.78 -0.89
CA LYS A 312 18.88 27.82 -1.93
C LYS A 312 18.34 27.38 -3.29
N SER A 313 17.68 26.22 -3.33
CA SER A 313 17.16 25.66 -4.58
C SER A 313 16.05 26.53 -5.18
N ASN A 314 15.09 26.95 -4.37
CA ASN A 314 13.93 27.65 -4.89
C ASN A 314 14.24 29.09 -5.29
N TYR A 315 14.93 29.87 -4.46
CA TYR A 315 15.23 31.25 -4.81
C TYR A 315 16.24 31.37 -5.94
N SER A 316 17.27 30.50 -5.99
CA SER A 316 18.19 30.48 -7.11
C SER A 316 17.47 30.16 -8.43
N GLY A 317 16.58 29.12 -8.41
CA GLY A 317 15.81 28.77 -9.60
C GLY A 317 14.82 29.86 -10.02
N ILE A 318 14.18 30.55 -9.06
CA ILE A 318 13.28 31.67 -9.37
C ILE A 318 14.06 32.84 -10.03
N ILE A 319 15.18 33.22 -9.48
CA ILE A 319 15.99 34.30 -10.05
C ILE A 319 16.43 33.95 -11.47
N GLU A 320 16.97 32.76 -11.69
CA GLU A 320 17.36 32.29 -13.02
C GLU A 320 16.24 32.41 -14.02
N ASN A 321 15.06 31.83 -13.70
CA ASN A 321 13.92 31.86 -14.58
C ASN A 321 13.36 33.30 -14.82
N LEU A 322 13.42 34.18 -13.82
CA LEU A 322 12.98 35.58 -14.00
C LEU A 322 13.89 36.29 -14.99
N TYR A 323 15.21 36.16 -14.86
CA TYR A 323 16.16 36.79 -15.74
C TYR A 323 16.17 36.21 -17.17
N GLU A 324 15.79 34.93 -17.33
CA GLU A 324 15.64 34.31 -18.65
C GLU A 324 14.36 34.71 -19.38
N ASN A 325 13.31 35.02 -18.66
CA ASN A 325 11.97 35.21 -19.26
C ASN A 325 11.47 36.66 -19.27
N ILE A 326 12.13 37.57 -18.53
CA ILE A 326 11.75 38.98 -18.45
C ILE A 326 12.91 39.82 -18.93
N ASP A 327 12.71 40.62 -19.98
CA ASP A 327 13.66 41.60 -20.45
C ASP A 327 13.60 42.88 -19.59
N TYR A 328 14.45 42.94 -18.58
CA TYR A 328 14.50 44.09 -17.68
C TYR A 328 15.16 45.33 -18.30
N SER A 329 15.74 45.26 -19.48
CA SER A 329 16.37 46.41 -20.18
C SER A 329 15.37 47.48 -20.65
N ILE A 330 14.09 47.11 -20.73
CA ILE A 330 13.02 48.04 -21.11
C ILE A 330 12.60 49.00 -19.99
N PHE A 331 13.01 48.70 -18.74
CA PHE A 331 12.70 49.51 -17.57
C PHE A 331 13.83 50.46 -17.20
N HIS A 332 13.49 51.60 -16.60
CA HIS A 332 14.47 52.59 -16.21
C HIS A 332 15.49 52.07 -15.18
N LEU A 333 14.97 51.41 -14.14
CA LEU A 333 15.77 50.80 -13.08
C LEU A 333 15.06 49.56 -12.53
N ASN A 334 15.83 48.49 -12.31
CA ASN A 334 15.39 47.28 -11.64
C ASN A 334 16.30 47.03 -10.42
N LEU A 335 15.71 46.90 -9.22
CA LEU A 335 16.45 46.58 -7.99
C LEU A 335 15.93 45.28 -7.44
N VAL A 336 16.83 44.33 -7.15
CA VAL A 336 16.50 43.05 -6.53
C VAL A 336 17.16 42.97 -5.16
N THR A 337 16.37 42.70 -4.14
CA THR A 337 16.84 42.54 -2.78
C THR A 337 16.43 41.19 -2.21
N PHE A 338 17.28 40.58 -1.41
CA PHE A 338 16.99 39.33 -0.70
C PHE A 338 17.23 39.56 0.79
N SER A 339 16.22 39.34 1.62
CA SER A 339 16.27 39.60 3.07
C SER A 339 16.87 40.98 3.42
N GLY A 340 16.45 41.99 2.66
CA GLY A 340 16.91 43.40 2.85
C GLY A 340 18.24 43.76 2.25
N MET A 341 19.04 42.82 1.71
CA MET A 341 20.30 43.08 1.04
C MET A 341 20.10 43.19 -0.47
N SER A 342 20.80 44.11 -1.12
CA SER A 342 20.83 44.19 -2.60
C SER A 342 21.59 42.99 -3.15
N VAL A 343 20.94 42.24 -4.02
CA VAL A 343 21.53 41.05 -4.66
C VAL A 343 21.56 41.16 -6.18
N GLY A 344 20.83 42.13 -6.76
CA GLY A 344 20.79 42.31 -8.21
C GLY A 344 20.17 43.64 -8.62
N GLY A 345 20.18 43.92 -9.92
CA GLY A 345 19.66 45.14 -10.52
C GLY A 345 19.77 45.12 -12.06
N THR A 346 19.51 46.24 -12.72
CA THR A 346 19.38 46.35 -14.19
C THR A 346 20.58 45.75 -14.95
N ASN A 347 21.81 45.90 -14.45
CA ASN A 347 23.01 45.39 -15.09
C ASN A 347 23.61 44.16 -14.38
N THR A 348 22.84 43.49 -13.57
CA THR A 348 23.30 42.34 -12.76
C THR A 348 22.93 41.04 -13.48
N SER A 349 23.86 40.08 -13.57
CA SER A 349 23.57 38.77 -14.09
C SER A 349 22.78 37.93 -13.06
N SER A 350 22.04 36.95 -13.54
CA SER A 350 21.34 35.97 -12.67
C SER A 350 22.32 35.21 -11.78
N THR A 351 23.50 34.86 -12.31
CA THR A 351 24.57 34.18 -11.56
C THR A 351 25.04 34.99 -10.36
N PHE A 352 25.31 36.30 -10.54
CA PHE A 352 25.72 37.15 -9.42
C PHE A 352 24.63 37.27 -8.34
N ALA A 353 23.38 37.41 -8.78
CA ALA A 353 22.24 37.45 -7.84
C ALA A 353 22.08 36.11 -7.06
N GLN A 354 22.24 34.98 -7.73
CA GLN A 354 22.25 33.67 -7.10
C GLN A 354 23.35 33.52 -6.08
N GLU A 355 24.60 33.88 -6.41
CA GLU A 355 25.72 33.79 -5.48
C GLU A 355 25.48 34.59 -4.20
N ARG A 356 24.95 35.80 -4.33
CA ARG A 356 24.60 36.65 -3.17
C ARG A 356 23.50 36.07 -2.30
N ILE A 357 22.49 35.44 -2.89
CA ILE A 357 21.41 34.74 -2.18
C ILE A 357 21.99 33.56 -1.41
N LEU A 358 22.79 32.72 -2.07
CA LEU A 358 23.43 31.56 -1.44
C LEU A 358 24.32 31.97 -0.26
N GLU A 359 25.13 33.04 -0.44
CA GLU A 359 25.98 33.58 0.63
C GLU A 359 25.14 34.05 1.85
N ALA A 360 24.01 34.71 1.61
CA ALA A 360 23.13 35.18 2.67
C ALA A 360 22.49 34.04 3.46
N ILE A 361 22.06 32.97 2.77
CA ILE A 361 21.48 31.79 3.39
C ILE A 361 22.54 31.05 4.21
N ASP A 362 23.77 30.90 3.70
CA ASP A 362 24.83 30.16 4.39
C ASP A 362 25.29 30.84 5.67
N LYS A 363 25.30 32.17 5.71
CA LYS A 363 25.69 32.97 6.87
C LYS A 363 24.62 33.05 7.97
N CYS A 364 23.41 32.52 7.71
CA CYS A 364 22.33 32.61 8.68
C CYS A 364 22.38 31.44 9.67
N ASP A 365 22.38 31.77 10.96
CA ASP A 365 22.37 30.79 12.06
C ASP A 365 20.95 30.48 12.56
N ASP A 366 19.96 31.31 12.29
CA ASP A 366 18.57 31.14 12.73
C ASP A 366 17.61 31.29 11.56
N ILE A 367 17.48 30.21 10.81
CA ILE A 367 16.67 30.16 9.58
C ILE A 367 15.19 30.35 9.87
N ARG A 368 14.69 29.78 10.96
CA ARG A 368 13.24 29.72 11.24
C ARG A 368 12.66 31.08 11.62
N ASN A 369 13.42 31.89 12.32
CA ASN A 369 12.95 33.16 12.88
C ASN A 369 13.25 34.37 11.96
N GLN A 370 13.89 34.15 10.81
CA GLN A 370 14.12 35.20 9.83
C GLN A 370 13.04 35.29 8.78
N SER A 371 12.83 36.50 8.25
CA SER A 371 11.98 36.74 7.10
C SER A 371 12.76 36.51 5.82
N TRP A 372 12.44 35.45 5.11
CA TRP A 372 13.04 35.10 3.83
C TRP A 372 12.20 35.67 2.71
N GLU A 373 12.62 36.82 2.19
CA GLU A 373 11.88 37.59 1.20
C GLU A 373 12.80 38.01 0.06
N LEU A 374 12.46 37.58 -1.15
CA LEU A 374 13.01 38.10 -2.41
C LEU A 374 12.08 39.18 -2.90
N SER A 375 12.52 40.44 -2.87
CA SER A 375 11.75 41.58 -3.35
C SER A 375 12.34 42.15 -4.61
N GLN A 376 11.49 42.58 -5.54
CA GLN A 376 11.90 43.30 -6.72
C GLN A 376 11.14 44.63 -6.79
N VAL A 377 11.86 45.67 -7.10
CA VAL A 377 11.35 47.03 -7.37
C VAL A 377 11.75 47.42 -8.77
N ILE A 378 10.78 47.72 -9.61
CA ILE A 378 11.00 48.11 -11.00
C ILE A 378 10.47 49.53 -11.16
N TYR A 379 11.36 50.46 -11.59
CA TYR A 379 11.00 51.85 -11.89
C TYR A 379 10.74 51.99 -13.37
N PHE A 380 9.59 52.58 -13.73
CA PHE A 380 9.21 52.79 -15.12
C PHE A 380 9.81 54.06 -15.71
N ALA A 381 10.02 55.10 -14.88
CA ALA A 381 10.54 56.41 -15.29
C ALA A 381 11.65 56.90 -14.36
N ALA A 382 12.44 57.89 -14.84
CA ALA A 382 13.55 58.48 -14.10
C ALA A 382 13.14 59.27 -12.84
N THR A 383 11.87 59.55 -12.67
CA THR A 383 11.30 60.28 -11.53
C THR A 383 11.28 59.51 -10.24
N TYR A 384 11.46 58.18 -10.29
CA TYR A 384 11.37 57.24 -9.18
C TYR A 384 10.05 57.23 -8.39
N TYR A 385 8.99 57.86 -8.92
CA TYR A 385 7.68 57.82 -8.32
C TYR A 385 6.81 56.69 -8.89
N ASP A 386 7.03 56.33 -10.14
CA ASP A 386 6.27 55.30 -10.84
C ASP A 386 7.05 53.98 -10.80
N PHE A 387 6.67 53.12 -9.88
CA PHE A 387 7.31 51.84 -9.69
C PHE A 387 6.32 50.79 -9.24
N ILE A 388 6.62 49.53 -9.57
CA ILE A 388 5.97 48.36 -8.98
C ILE A 388 6.93 47.67 -7.99
N LYS A 389 6.36 47.09 -6.97
CA LYS A 389 7.12 46.27 -6.02
C LYS A 389 6.31 45.04 -5.65
N TYR A 390 6.93 43.88 -5.80
CA TYR A 390 6.40 42.62 -5.31
C TYR A 390 7.46 41.88 -4.50
N SER A 391 6.99 40.90 -3.74
CA SER A 391 7.87 40.05 -2.91
C SER A 391 7.49 38.60 -3.03
N ILE A 392 8.50 37.74 -2.98
CA ILE A 392 8.33 36.29 -2.84
C ILE A 392 8.78 35.95 -1.44
N LYS A 393 7.84 35.56 -0.60
CA LYS A 393 8.06 35.22 0.83
C LYS A 393 8.07 33.73 1.01
N CYS A 394 8.99 33.20 1.85
CA CYS A 394 9.01 31.81 2.27
C CYS A 394 8.66 31.70 3.76
N GLU A 395 7.68 30.88 4.07
CA GLU A 395 7.24 30.56 5.43
C GLU A 395 7.50 29.08 5.70
N PHE A 396 8.11 28.76 6.84
CA PHE A 396 8.39 27.40 7.27
C PHE A 396 7.35 26.93 8.29
N LYS A 397 6.74 25.77 7.99
CA LYS A 397 5.86 25.02 8.89
C LYS A 397 6.59 23.79 9.44
N GLU A 398 5.89 22.95 10.20
CA GLU A 398 6.51 21.76 10.79
C GLU A 398 6.91 20.69 9.76
N PHE A 399 6.14 20.55 8.67
CA PHE A 399 6.32 19.51 7.66
C PHE A 399 6.49 20.03 6.24
N GLU A 400 6.32 21.33 6.03
CA GLU A 400 6.32 21.93 4.70
C GLU A 400 6.85 23.38 4.73
N TYR A 401 7.19 23.88 3.56
CA TYR A 401 7.42 25.30 3.34
C TYR A 401 6.40 25.87 2.34
N ILE A 402 6.13 27.16 2.47
CA ILE A 402 5.13 27.87 1.67
C ILE A 402 5.81 29.08 1.02
N LEU A 403 5.77 29.15 -0.32
CA LEU A 403 6.17 30.33 -1.08
C LEU A 403 4.94 31.14 -1.50
N GLN A 404 4.95 32.43 -1.25
CA GLN A 404 3.88 33.35 -1.58
C GLN A 404 4.41 34.54 -2.39
N ILE A 405 3.76 34.86 -3.52
CA ILE A 405 4.03 36.09 -4.25
C ILE A 405 3.02 37.13 -3.76
N VAL A 406 3.55 38.23 -3.23
CA VAL A 406 2.77 39.26 -2.54
C VAL A 406 3.03 40.62 -3.18
N ILE A 407 1.98 41.35 -3.49
CA ILE A 407 2.08 42.76 -3.90
C ILE A 407 2.43 43.60 -2.67
N TYR A 408 3.48 44.41 -2.76
CA TYR A 408 3.99 45.13 -1.60
C TYR A 408 2.99 46.11 -0.98
N ASN A 409 2.30 46.90 -1.81
CA ASN A 409 1.41 47.96 -1.32
C ASN A 409 0.10 47.44 -0.73
N THR A 410 -0.49 46.41 -1.32
CA THR A 410 -1.80 45.87 -0.93
C THR A 410 -1.71 44.66 -0.04
N GLN A 411 -0.53 44.03 0.03
CA GLN A 411 -0.32 42.70 0.67
C GLN A 411 -1.19 41.60 0.06
N GLU A 412 -1.69 41.79 -1.15
CA GLU A 412 -2.45 40.82 -1.91
C GLU A 412 -1.54 39.67 -2.34
N ILE A 413 -2.03 38.42 -2.17
CA ILE A 413 -1.30 37.21 -2.56
C ILE A 413 -1.69 36.84 -3.97
N LEU A 414 -0.81 37.03 -4.93
CA LEU A 414 -0.99 36.68 -6.34
C LEU A 414 -0.88 35.16 -6.59
N CYS A 415 0.01 34.50 -5.86
CA CYS A 415 0.27 33.07 -6.01
C CYS A 415 0.75 32.49 -4.70
N LYS A 416 0.32 31.26 -4.43
CA LYS A 416 0.81 30.44 -3.29
C LYS A 416 1.18 29.05 -3.78
N VAL A 417 2.36 28.58 -3.37
CA VAL A 417 2.87 27.24 -3.62
C VAL A 417 3.37 26.66 -2.31
N GLN A 418 3.06 25.39 -2.04
CA GLN A 418 3.51 24.69 -0.84
C GLN A 418 4.11 23.34 -1.23
N ASN A 419 5.19 22.96 -0.57
CA ASN A 419 5.89 21.70 -0.77
C ASN A 419 6.36 21.13 0.57
N PRO A 420 6.37 19.80 0.73
CA PRO A 420 7.05 19.17 1.86
C PRO A 420 8.57 19.36 1.77
N TYR A 421 9.26 19.27 2.90
CA TYR A 421 10.72 19.31 2.92
C TYR A 421 11.32 18.15 2.11
N GLY A 422 12.49 18.40 1.52
CA GLY A 422 13.14 17.46 0.60
C GLY A 422 12.59 17.47 -0.82
N GLN A 423 11.59 18.33 -1.13
CA GLN A 423 11.11 18.57 -2.49
C GLN A 423 11.36 20.02 -2.90
N THR A 424 11.91 20.21 -4.08
CA THR A 424 12.06 21.52 -4.72
C THR A 424 10.85 21.85 -5.58
N LEU A 425 10.75 23.10 -6.05
CA LEU A 425 9.70 23.49 -6.99
C LEU A 425 9.74 22.64 -8.26
N SER A 426 8.60 22.07 -8.62
CA SER A 426 8.44 21.40 -9.92
C SER A 426 8.51 22.42 -11.06
N ARG A 427 8.81 21.97 -12.29
CA ARG A 427 8.79 22.82 -13.48
C ARG A 427 7.44 23.56 -13.65
N GLN A 428 6.33 22.89 -13.35
CA GLN A 428 5.00 23.49 -13.45
C GLN A 428 4.79 24.58 -12.38
N GLN A 429 5.24 24.36 -11.15
CA GLN A 429 5.17 25.35 -10.08
C GLN A 429 6.07 26.55 -10.38
N MET A 430 7.29 26.32 -10.88
CA MET A 430 8.22 27.36 -11.29
C MET A 430 7.63 28.22 -12.41
N SER A 431 7.12 27.60 -13.47
CA SER A 431 6.45 28.29 -14.57
C SER A 431 5.22 29.10 -14.10
N LYS A 432 4.45 28.57 -13.16
CA LYS A 432 3.33 29.29 -12.56
C LYS A 432 3.80 30.56 -11.84
N ILE A 433 4.85 30.50 -11.05
CA ILE A 433 5.42 31.63 -10.32
C ILE A 433 5.88 32.71 -11.32
N VAL A 434 6.75 32.34 -12.26
CA VAL A 434 7.34 33.28 -13.23
C VAL A 434 6.26 33.93 -14.12
N ASN A 435 5.31 33.15 -14.63
CA ASN A 435 4.20 33.67 -15.43
C ASN A 435 3.29 34.61 -14.63
N THR A 436 3.07 34.33 -13.34
CA THR A 436 2.26 35.22 -12.49
C THR A 436 2.95 36.57 -12.31
N ILE A 437 4.27 36.54 -12.03
CA ILE A 437 5.08 37.75 -11.90
C ILE A 437 5.12 38.53 -13.22
N GLY A 438 5.41 37.86 -14.34
CA GLY A 438 5.46 38.49 -15.66
C GLY A 438 4.14 39.15 -16.04
N LYS A 439 3.01 38.50 -15.81
CA LYS A 439 1.68 39.08 -16.05
C LYS A 439 1.42 40.31 -15.18
N TYR A 440 1.83 40.26 -13.92
CA TYR A 440 1.69 41.39 -13.01
C TYR A 440 2.52 42.59 -13.48
N ILE A 441 3.80 42.38 -13.81
CA ILE A 441 4.70 43.43 -14.33
C ILE A 441 4.11 44.04 -15.60
N MET A 442 3.68 43.21 -16.54
CA MET A 442 3.16 43.71 -17.83
C MET A 442 1.85 44.50 -17.65
N LYS A 443 0.98 44.06 -16.75
CA LYS A 443 -0.25 44.82 -16.44
C LYS A 443 0.04 46.20 -15.88
N GLU A 444 0.84 46.28 -14.85
CA GLU A 444 1.21 47.55 -14.19
C GLU A 444 1.96 48.47 -15.14
N PHE A 445 2.79 47.91 -16.04
CA PHE A 445 3.48 48.71 -17.08
C PHE A 445 2.54 49.22 -18.14
N GLN A 446 1.53 48.45 -18.53
CA GLN A 446 0.47 48.92 -19.46
C GLN A 446 -0.35 50.05 -18.82
N ASP A 447 -0.77 49.86 -17.56
CA ASP A 447 -1.52 50.87 -16.81
C ASP A 447 -0.71 52.18 -16.72
N PHE A 448 0.59 52.10 -16.51
CA PHE A 448 1.49 53.27 -16.53
C PHE A 448 1.57 53.93 -17.91
N LEU A 449 1.63 53.17 -19.00
CA LEU A 449 1.63 53.74 -20.37
C LEU A 449 0.30 54.42 -20.72
N ASP A 450 -0.83 53.80 -20.29
CA ASP A 450 -2.14 54.36 -20.52
C ASP A 450 -2.37 55.68 -19.75
N ASP A 451 -1.74 55.85 -18.59
CA ASP A 451 -1.77 57.11 -17.83
C ASP A 451 -0.88 58.24 -18.44
N LEU A 452 0.01 57.91 -19.41
CA LEU A 452 0.84 58.86 -20.11
C LEU A 452 0.20 59.42 -21.39
N GLU A 453 -0.86 58.73 -21.92
CA GLU A 453 -1.65 59.17 -23.06
C GLU A 453 -2.79 60.12 -22.62
#